data_99cc8a38bc12aaa55a9a64c338536c11
#
_entry.id   99cc8a38bc12aaa55a9a64c338536c11
#
_cell.length_a   1.000
_cell.length_b   1.000
_cell.length_c   1.000
_cell.angle_alpha   90.00
_cell.angle_beta   90.00
_cell.angle_gamma   90.00
#
_symmetry.space_group_name_H-M   'P 1'
#
loop_
_entity.id
_entity.type
_entity.pdbx_description
1 polymer ?
#
loop_
_entity_poly.entity_id
_entity_poly.type
_entity_poly.pdbx_seq_one_letter_code
_entity_poly.pdbx_strand_id
1 'polypeptide(L)'
;GAHVPLVAANVTRPAPAGVRIVRVGTTEELRVATLEAAAEADVVIMAAAPADFRPAEYAAQKIKKSETGDAPVLTLAVNPDIAAELGERKRPGQVLVAFAAETGEPTDSGGTSAAALANAREKLVRKRADFIVVNDVGPDRVFGQEGTTVTILGADGSTVELTERLKEEVADAVWDLVAARLPRLP
;
A
#
# COMPACT_ATOMS: atom_id res chain seq x y z
N GLY A 1 -3.92 12.00 -21.79
CA GLY A 1 -3.38 11.73 -20.44
C GLY A 1 -4.33 10.85 -19.63
N ALA A 2 -3.84 10.24 -18.55
CA ALA A 2 -4.65 9.39 -17.69
C ALA A 2 -5.58 10.24 -16.79
N HIS A 3 -6.78 9.76 -16.53
CA HIS A 3 -7.64 10.29 -15.47
C HIS A 3 -7.30 9.58 -14.14
N VAL A 4 -6.78 10.34 -13.17
CA VAL A 4 -6.29 9.77 -11.90
C VAL A 4 -7.12 10.31 -10.72
N PRO A 5 -8.03 9.51 -10.14
CA PRO A 5 -8.58 9.80 -8.82
C PRO A 5 -7.56 9.39 -7.75
N LEU A 6 -7.27 10.27 -6.79
CA LEU A 6 -6.39 10.02 -5.65
C LEU A 6 -7.22 9.92 -4.37
N VAL A 7 -7.32 8.74 -3.77
CA VAL A 7 -7.90 8.56 -2.44
C VAL A 7 -6.78 8.76 -1.41
N ALA A 8 -6.90 9.77 -0.57
CA ALA A 8 -5.85 10.20 0.35
C ALA A 8 -6.31 10.08 1.81
N ALA A 9 -5.76 9.10 2.53
CA ALA A 9 -6.02 8.86 3.95
C ALA A 9 -4.97 9.59 4.80
N ASN A 10 -5.40 10.62 5.52
CA ASN A 10 -4.57 11.39 6.46
C ASN A 10 -3.28 11.98 5.82
N VAL A 11 -3.31 12.27 4.52
CA VAL A 11 -2.18 12.87 3.79
C VAL A 11 -2.27 14.39 3.84
N THR A 12 -1.18 15.02 4.31
CA THR A 12 -1.08 16.50 4.42
C THR A 12 -0.53 17.16 3.17
N ARG A 13 0.15 16.40 2.28
CA ARG A 13 0.70 16.94 1.03
C ARG A 13 -0.40 17.45 0.11
N PRO A 14 -0.16 18.56 -0.61
CA PRO A 14 -1.10 19.01 -1.63
C PRO A 14 -1.24 17.98 -2.75
N ALA A 15 -2.42 17.92 -3.36
CA ALA A 15 -2.62 17.10 -4.54
C ALA A 15 -1.82 17.66 -5.73
N PRO A 16 -1.27 16.82 -6.60
CA PRO A 16 -0.72 17.27 -7.86
C PRO A 16 -1.78 17.99 -8.71
N ALA A 17 -1.34 18.92 -9.56
CA ALA A 17 -2.25 19.63 -10.45
C ALA A 17 -3.00 18.66 -11.38
N GLY A 18 -4.30 18.88 -11.57
CA GLY A 18 -5.13 18.07 -12.46
C GLY A 18 -5.58 16.71 -11.87
N VAL A 19 -5.19 16.38 -10.64
CA VAL A 19 -5.62 15.15 -9.95
C VAL A 19 -6.85 15.42 -9.09
N ARG A 20 -7.91 14.61 -9.27
CA ARG A 20 -9.09 14.64 -8.39
C ARG A 20 -8.76 13.93 -7.08
N ILE A 21 -8.84 14.64 -5.96
CA ILE A 21 -8.56 14.07 -4.63
C ILE A 21 -9.85 13.77 -3.88
N VAL A 22 -9.91 12.59 -3.25
CA VAL A 22 -10.92 12.18 -2.26
C VAL A 22 -10.22 11.99 -0.93
N ARG A 23 -10.53 12.84 0.05
CA ARG A 23 -9.90 12.77 1.38
C ARG A 23 -10.74 11.91 2.33
N VAL A 24 -10.07 11.02 3.05
CA VAL A 24 -10.67 10.09 4.01
C VAL A 24 -9.84 10.04 5.29
N GLY A 25 -10.46 9.66 6.41
CA GLY A 25 -9.81 9.66 7.74
C GLY A 25 -9.67 8.27 8.35
N THR A 26 -10.57 7.34 8.01
CA THR A 26 -10.60 5.99 8.59
C THR A 26 -10.29 4.92 7.55
N THR A 27 -9.91 3.71 8.02
CA THR A 27 -9.70 2.56 7.13
C THR A 27 -10.96 2.16 6.38
N GLU A 28 -12.14 2.28 7.00
CA GLU A 28 -13.40 1.96 6.34
C GLU A 28 -13.76 2.99 5.26
N GLU A 29 -13.55 4.28 5.51
CA GLU A 29 -13.72 5.31 4.48
C GLU A 29 -12.75 5.11 3.31
N LEU A 30 -11.48 4.77 3.62
CA LEU A 30 -10.49 4.42 2.60
C LEU A 30 -10.95 3.23 1.77
N ARG A 31 -11.46 2.18 2.42
CA ARG A 31 -11.98 0.99 1.75
C ARG A 31 -13.12 1.34 0.80
N VAL A 32 -14.16 2.01 1.28
CA VAL A 32 -15.31 2.38 0.47
C VAL A 32 -14.91 3.23 -0.72
N ALA A 33 -14.17 4.32 -0.50
CA ALA A 33 -13.76 5.23 -1.57
C ALA A 33 -12.83 4.57 -2.60
N THR A 34 -11.94 3.66 -2.15
CA THR A 34 -11.02 2.95 -3.06
C THR A 34 -11.77 1.92 -3.90
N LEU A 35 -12.67 1.14 -3.32
CA LEU A 35 -13.47 0.16 -4.05
C LEU A 35 -14.40 0.82 -5.08
N GLU A 36 -14.99 1.95 -4.71
CA GLU A 36 -15.83 2.73 -5.62
C GLU A 36 -15.01 3.26 -6.82
N ALA A 37 -13.84 3.86 -6.56
CA ALA A 37 -12.96 4.34 -7.62
C ALA A 37 -12.40 3.20 -8.49
N ALA A 38 -12.10 2.04 -7.89
CA ALA A 38 -11.55 0.88 -8.57
C ALA A 38 -12.54 0.22 -9.55
N ALA A 39 -13.85 0.40 -9.35
CA ALA A 39 -14.87 -0.24 -10.18
C ALA A 39 -14.74 0.11 -11.68
N GLU A 40 -14.26 1.30 -12.01
CA GLU A 40 -14.11 1.79 -13.38
C GLU A 40 -12.64 2.00 -13.80
N ALA A 41 -11.69 1.87 -12.87
CA ALA A 41 -10.28 2.11 -13.15
C ALA A 41 -9.64 0.93 -13.91
N ASP A 42 -8.78 1.21 -14.87
CA ASP A 42 -7.96 0.19 -15.55
C ASP A 42 -6.78 -0.25 -14.69
N VAL A 43 -6.31 0.64 -13.82
CA VAL A 43 -5.18 0.41 -12.92
C VAL A 43 -5.54 0.88 -11.52
N VAL A 44 -5.21 0.06 -10.52
CA VAL A 44 -5.33 0.40 -9.11
C VAL A 44 -3.94 0.29 -8.45
N ILE A 45 -3.46 1.39 -7.87
CA ILE A 45 -2.21 1.41 -7.11
C ILE A 45 -2.56 1.63 -5.64
N MET A 46 -2.51 0.55 -4.86
CA MET A 46 -2.78 0.57 -3.42
C MET A 46 -1.48 0.79 -2.65
N ALA A 47 -1.06 2.07 -2.56
CA ALA A 47 0.15 2.46 -1.82
C ALA A 47 -0.12 2.83 -0.36
N ALA A 48 -1.39 2.94 0.04
CA ALA A 48 -1.74 3.20 1.43
C ALA A 48 -1.45 1.98 2.31
N ALA A 49 -0.97 2.23 3.54
CA ALA A 49 -0.70 1.22 4.55
C ALA A 49 -1.63 1.42 5.77
N PRO A 50 -2.91 1.04 5.67
CA PRO A 50 -3.82 1.11 6.81
C PRO A 50 -3.37 0.14 7.91
N ALA A 51 -3.65 0.49 9.18
CA ALA A 51 -3.36 -0.39 10.30
C ALA A 51 -4.19 -1.68 10.22
N ASP A 52 -3.61 -2.80 10.66
CA ASP A 52 -4.31 -4.10 10.70
C ASP A 52 -5.43 -4.15 11.73
N PHE A 53 -5.35 -3.29 12.76
CA PHE A 53 -6.29 -3.28 13.88
C PHE A 53 -6.81 -1.87 14.15
N ARG A 54 -8.02 -1.81 14.71
CA ARG A 54 -8.63 -0.60 15.24
C ARG A 54 -9.24 -0.87 16.63
N PRO A 55 -9.48 0.14 17.46
CA PRO A 55 -10.33 -0.04 18.63
C PRO A 55 -11.69 -0.61 18.25
N ALA A 56 -12.13 -1.65 18.96
CA ALA A 56 -13.44 -2.28 18.72
C ALA A 56 -14.59 -1.31 19.03
N GLU A 57 -14.38 -0.47 20.06
CA GLU A 57 -15.34 0.53 20.52
C GLU A 57 -14.72 1.91 20.45
N TYR A 58 -15.48 2.88 19.94
CA TYR A 58 -15.09 4.28 19.90
C TYR A 58 -15.71 5.04 21.06
N ALA A 59 -14.85 5.61 21.91
CA ALA A 59 -15.30 6.49 22.98
C ALA A 59 -15.50 7.91 22.44
N ALA A 60 -16.74 8.35 22.28
CA ALA A 60 -17.07 9.70 21.84
C ALA A 60 -16.66 10.79 22.85
N GLN A 61 -16.45 10.40 24.12
CA GLN A 61 -16.04 11.29 25.19
C GLN A 61 -14.69 10.88 25.77
N LYS A 62 -14.02 11.83 26.43
CA LYS A 62 -12.77 11.57 27.14
C LYS A 62 -12.93 10.43 28.16
N ILE A 63 -12.12 9.38 28.00
CA ILE A 63 -12.02 8.29 28.97
C ILE A 63 -11.42 8.86 30.25
N LYS A 64 -12.18 8.82 31.35
CA LYS A 64 -11.72 9.27 32.66
C LYS A 64 -10.85 8.18 33.28
N LYS A 65 -9.88 8.60 34.11
CA LYS A 65 -9.13 7.67 34.96
C LYS A 65 -10.08 6.95 35.90
N SER A 66 -9.87 5.65 36.09
CA SER A 66 -10.57 4.89 37.14
C SER A 66 -10.20 5.42 38.53
N GLU A 67 -11.05 5.23 39.52
CA GLU A 67 -10.75 5.59 40.91
C GLU A 67 -9.59 4.74 41.48
N THR A 68 -9.38 3.53 40.95
CA THR A 68 -8.28 2.63 41.30
C THR A 68 -6.97 3.02 40.61
N GLY A 69 -6.98 3.94 39.65
CA GLY A 69 -5.79 4.36 38.86
C GLY A 69 -5.37 3.38 37.76
N ASP A 70 -6.15 2.31 37.55
CA ASP A 70 -5.84 1.30 36.53
C ASP A 70 -5.98 1.85 35.13
N ALA A 71 -5.08 1.40 34.24
CA ALA A 71 -5.15 1.72 32.82
C ALA A 71 -6.36 1.03 32.17
N PRO A 72 -7.06 1.70 31.23
CA PRO A 72 -8.15 1.06 30.50
C PRO A 72 -7.62 -0.06 29.59
N VAL A 73 -8.36 -1.16 29.52
CA VAL A 73 -8.11 -2.23 28.52
C VAL A 73 -8.77 -1.81 27.21
N LEU A 74 -7.99 -1.84 26.12
CA LEU A 74 -8.49 -1.57 24.78
C LEU A 74 -8.67 -2.90 24.04
N THR A 75 -9.91 -3.23 23.70
CA THR A 75 -10.22 -4.34 22.79
C THR A 75 -10.00 -3.87 21.37
N LEU A 76 -9.27 -4.68 20.58
CA LEU A 76 -9.02 -4.40 19.19
C LEU A 76 -9.90 -5.27 18.28
N ALA A 77 -10.32 -4.69 17.15
CA ALA A 77 -10.96 -5.38 16.04
C ALA A 77 -10.06 -5.33 14.81
N VAL A 78 -10.11 -6.38 14.00
CA VAL A 78 -9.35 -6.48 12.75
C VAL A 78 -9.93 -5.52 11.71
N ASN A 79 -9.07 -4.81 11.00
CA ASN A 79 -9.45 -4.02 9.82
C ASN A 79 -9.54 -4.92 8.57
N PRO A 80 -10.36 -4.55 7.58
CA PRO A 80 -10.41 -5.26 6.32
C PRO A 80 -9.09 -5.11 5.53
N ASP A 81 -8.65 -6.20 4.86
CA ASP A 81 -7.53 -6.15 3.92
C ASP A 81 -8.03 -5.60 2.57
N ILE A 82 -7.93 -4.28 2.40
CA ILE A 82 -8.44 -3.56 1.22
C ILE A 82 -7.76 -4.08 -0.06
N ALA A 83 -6.47 -4.35 -0.02
CA ALA A 83 -5.75 -4.84 -1.20
C ALA A 83 -6.19 -6.26 -1.60
N ALA A 84 -6.49 -7.14 -0.64
CA ALA A 84 -7.05 -8.45 -0.91
C ALA A 84 -8.47 -8.33 -1.53
N GLU A 85 -9.31 -7.46 -0.98
CA GLU A 85 -10.66 -7.22 -1.51
C GLU A 85 -10.64 -6.62 -2.93
N LEU A 86 -9.70 -5.72 -3.22
CA LEU A 86 -9.46 -5.23 -4.58
C LEU A 86 -9.10 -6.35 -5.54
N GLY A 87 -8.20 -7.25 -5.14
CA GLY A 87 -7.81 -8.40 -5.95
C GLY A 87 -8.95 -9.41 -6.19
N GLU A 88 -9.84 -9.60 -5.22
CA GLU A 88 -11.04 -10.43 -5.37
C GLU A 88 -12.04 -9.84 -6.37
N ARG A 89 -12.17 -8.51 -6.39
CA ARG A 89 -13.10 -7.78 -7.26
C ARG A 89 -12.48 -7.35 -8.58
N LYS A 90 -11.20 -7.66 -8.81
CA LYS A 90 -10.45 -7.24 -9.99
C LYS A 90 -11.13 -7.70 -11.28
N ARG A 91 -11.36 -6.77 -12.20
CA ARG A 91 -11.94 -7.06 -13.51
C ARG A 91 -10.91 -7.68 -14.46
N PRO A 92 -11.31 -8.48 -15.45
CA PRO A 92 -10.41 -8.91 -16.51
C PRO A 92 -9.70 -7.73 -17.18
N GLY A 93 -8.37 -7.78 -17.28
CA GLY A 93 -7.53 -6.71 -17.84
C GLY A 93 -7.20 -5.57 -16.89
N GLN A 94 -7.81 -5.49 -15.73
CA GLN A 94 -7.46 -4.52 -14.69
C GLN A 94 -6.15 -4.91 -14.01
N VAL A 95 -5.24 -3.95 -13.81
CA VAL A 95 -3.96 -4.14 -13.15
C VAL A 95 -4.03 -3.65 -11.70
N LEU A 96 -3.64 -4.49 -10.76
CA LEU A 96 -3.53 -4.16 -9.33
C LEU A 96 -2.07 -4.17 -8.90
N VAL A 97 -1.59 -3.04 -8.39
CA VAL A 97 -0.29 -2.90 -7.73
C VAL A 97 -0.50 -2.72 -6.24
N ALA A 98 0.10 -3.58 -5.43
CA ALA A 98 0.11 -3.48 -3.98
C ALA A 98 1.48 -3.03 -3.47
N PHE A 99 1.52 -2.50 -2.25
CA PHE A 99 2.76 -2.17 -1.55
C PHE A 99 2.88 -3.00 -0.28
N ALA A 100 4.10 -3.37 0.08
CA ALA A 100 4.42 -4.06 1.32
C ALA A 100 5.68 -3.44 1.93
N ALA A 101 5.57 -3.04 3.19
CA ALA A 101 6.72 -2.73 4.02
C ALA A 101 7.09 -4.00 4.77
N GLU A 102 8.29 -4.52 4.51
CA GLU A 102 8.80 -5.72 5.17
C GLU A 102 10.02 -5.36 6.01
N THR A 103 10.09 -5.91 7.22
CA THR A 103 11.28 -5.86 8.05
C THR A 103 12.09 -7.12 7.77
N GLY A 104 13.26 -6.97 7.15
CA GLY A 104 14.19 -8.08 6.91
C GLY A 104 15.48 -7.90 7.70
N GLU A 105 16.24 -8.98 7.85
CA GLU A 105 17.63 -8.91 8.28
C GLU A 105 18.42 -8.07 7.26
N PRO A 106 19.35 -7.20 7.72
CA PRO A 106 20.20 -6.44 6.81
C PRO A 106 20.96 -7.40 5.88
N THR A 107 20.95 -7.12 4.59
CA THR A 107 21.78 -7.87 3.63
C THR A 107 23.08 -7.11 3.39
N ASP A 108 24.21 -7.84 3.23
CA ASP A 108 25.51 -7.24 2.94
C ASP A 108 25.52 -6.40 1.66
N SER A 109 24.59 -6.67 0.74
CA SER A 109 24.42 -5.97 -0.53
C SER A 109 23.45 -4.78 -0.49
N GLY A 110 22.81 -4.51 0.66
CA GLY A 110 21.82 -3.43 0.81
C GLY A 110 20.48 -3.69 0.12
N GLY A 111 20.26 -4.89 -0.45
CA GLY A 111 19.03 -5.30 -1.11
C GLY A 111 17.94 -5.80 -0.14
N THR A 112 16.78 -6.17 -0.69
CA THR A 112 15.67 -6.78 0.06
C THR A 112 16.05 -8.21 0.49
N SER A 113 15.84 -8.56 1.75
CA SER A 113 16.21 -9.89 2.26
C SER A 113 15.35 -11.00 1.62
N ALA A 114 15.92 -12.23 1.55
CA ALA A 114 15.23 -13.38 0.99
C ALA A 114 13.92 -13.70 1.75
N ALA A 115 13.89 -13.50 3.07
CA ALA A 115 12.71 -13.69 3.89
C ALA A 115 11.62 -12.65 3.56
N ALA A 116 11.99 -11.38 3.43
CA ALA A 116 11.06 -10.32 3.02
C ALA A 116 10.49 -10.57 1.62
N LEU A 117 11.32 -11.05 0.68
CA LEU A 117 10.87 -11.44 -0.67
C LEU A 117 9.91 -12.63 -0.64
N ALA A 118 10.15 -13.63 0.21
CA ALA A 118 9.26 -14.78 0.37
C ALA A 118 7.88 -14.33 0.90
N ASN A 119 7.86 -13.53 1.97
CA ASN A 119 6.62 -12.97 2.52
C ASN A 119 5.87 -12.12 1.50
N ALA A 120 6.59 -11.33 0.71
CA ALA A 120 5.99 -10.51 -0.33
C ALA A 120 5.37 -11.35 -1.45
N ARG A 121 6.00 -12.46 -1.84
CA ARG A 121 5.41 -13.40 -2.82
C ARG A 121 4.12 -14.04 -2.31
N GLU A 122 4.07 -14.43 -1.05
CA GLU A 122 2.83 -14.92 -0.43
C GLU A 122 1.73 -13.86 -0.43
N LYS A 123 2.08 -12.60 -0.09
CA LYS A 123 1.15 -11.47 -0.13
C LYS A 123 0.66 -11.19 -1.57
N LEU A 124 1.55 -11.25 -2.56
CA LEU A 124 1.21 -11.07 -3.97
C LEU A 124 0.12 -12.06 -4.41
N VAL A 125 0.29 -13.34 -4.09
CA VAL A 125 -0.67 -14.41 -4.40
C VAL A 125 -1.97 -14.21 -3.62
N ARG A 126 -1.90 -14.02 -2.30
CA ARG A 126 -3.07 -13.85 -1.44
C ARG A 126 -3.93 -12.65 -1.85
N LYS A 127 -3.30 -11.55 -2.23
CA LYS A 127 -3.97 -10.33 -2.68
C LYS A 127 -4.37 -10.36 -4.16
N ARG A 128 -4.04 -11.42 -4.90
CA ARG A 128 -4.27 -11.52 -6.35
C ARG A 128 -3.80 -10.29 -7.11
N ALA A 129 -2.74 -9.66 -6.62
CA ALA A 129 -2.15 -8.48 -7.25
C ALA A 129 -1.31 -8.89 -8.47
N ASP A 130 -1.17 -7.98 -9.44
CA ASP A 130 -0.30 -8.20 -10.60
C ASP A 130 1.14 -7.87 -10.27
N PHE A 131 1.33 -6.87 -9.40
CA PHE A 131 2.62 -6.46 -8.87
C PHE A 131 2.54 -6.16 -7.39
N ILE A 132 3.64 -6.41 -6.67
CA ILE A 132 3.84 -5.95 -5.32
C ILE A 132 5.18 -5.22 -5.21
N VAL A 133 5.16 -4.00 -4.70
CA VAL A 133 6.35 -3.19 -4.42
C VAL A 133 6.74 -3.42 -2.98
N VAL A 134 7.90 -4.01 -2.78
CA VAL A 134 8.44 -4.38 -1.47
C VAL A 134 9.46 -3.34 -1.04
N ASN A 135 9.18 -2.65 0.06
CA ASN A 135 10.09 -1.71 0.69
C ASN A 135 10.71 -2.38 1.91
N ASP A 136 12.03 -2.47 1.97
CA ASP A 136 12.73 -2.94 3.16
C ASP A 136 12.84 -1.78 4.16
N VAL A 137 12.14 -1.90 5.28
CA VAL A 137 12.10 -0.90 6.35
C VAL A 137 12.88 -1.41 7.58
N GLY A 138 14.13 -1.79 7.39
CA GLY A 138 15.00 -2.20 8.50
C GLY A 138 15.17 -1.11 9.57
N PRO A 139 15.57 -1.47 10.82
CA PRO A 139 15.64 -0.55 11.96
C PRO A 139 16.56 0.67 11.74
N ASP A 140 17.53 0.58 10.83
CA ASP A 140 18.46 1.67 10.50
C ASP A 140 18.07 2.46 9.24
N ARG A 141 16.96 2.12 8.59
CA ARG A 141 16.47 2.80 7.38
C ARG A 141 15.33 3.74 7.76
N VAL A 142 15.72 4.95 8.15
CA VAL A 142 14.81 5.97 8.68
C VAL A 142 13.85 6.48 7.60
N PHE A 143 12.56 6.54 7.94
CA PHE A 143 11.57 7.30 7.19
C PHE A 143 12.08 8.73 6.95
N GLY A 144 12.15 9.16 5.69
CA GLY A 144 12.54 10.54 5.35
C GLY A 144 13.79 10.69 4.51
N GLN A 145 14.50 9.62 4.16
CA GLN A 145 15.58 9.69 3.18
C GLN A 145 15.01 9.93 1.77
N GLU A 146 15.75 10.66 0.94
CA GLU A 146 15.36 10.95 -0.45
C GLU A 146 15.43 9.70 -1.33
N GLY A 147 16.38 8.79 -1.08
CA GLY A 147 16.52 7.50 -1.75
C GLY A 147 15.81 6.37 -1.02
N THR A 148 15.31 5.41 -1.78
CA THR A 148 14.71 4.18 -1.26
C THR A 148 15.18 2.98 -2.07
N THR A 149 15.30 1.83 -1.40
CA THR A 149 15.55 0.54 -2.07
C THR A 149 14.25 -0.24 -2.07
N VAL A 150 13.81 -0.67 -3.23
CA VAL A 150 12.58 -1.46 -3.39
C VAL A 150 12.82 -2.62 -4.34
N THR A 151 12.08 -3.69 -4.15
CA THR A 151 11.97 -4.79 -5.12
C THR A 151 10.52 -4.88 -5.60
N ILE A 152 10.30 -4.89 -6.90
CA ILE A 152 8.98 -5.08 -7.50
C ILE A 152 8.89 -6.53 -7.97
N LEU A 153 7.92 -7.28 -7.44
CA LEU A 153 7.64 -8.66 -7.83
C LEU A 153 6.37 -8.69 -8.69
N GLY A 154 6.44 -9.35 -9.84
CA GLY A 154 5.31 -9.59 -10.72
C GLY A 154 4.68 -10.97 -10.51
N ALA A 155 3.37 -11.08 -10.71
CA ALA A 155 2.65 -12.35 -10.67
C ALA A 155 3.09 -13.33 -11.77
N ASP A 156 3.78 -12.86 -12.80
CA ASP A 156 4.41 -13.65 -13.85
C ASP A 156 5.79 -14.20 -13.48
N GLY A 157 6.25 -13.94 -12.25
CA GLY A 157 7.56 -14.32 -11.76
C GLY A 157 8.67 -13.27 -12.03
N SER A 158 8.34 -12.16 -12.69
CA SER A 158 9.30 -11.08 -12.91
C SER A 158 9.74 -10.44 -11.59
N THR A 159 10.99 -9.93 -11.58
CA THR A 159 11.56 -9.23 -10.42
C THR A 159 12.37 -8.05 -10.94
N VAL A 160 12.13 -6.87 -10.39
CA VAL A 160 12.90 -5.65 -10.66
C VAL A 160 13.41 -5.08 -9.35
N GLU A 161 14.72 -4.93 -9.22
CA GLU A 161 15.37 -4.35 -8.05
C GLU A 161 15.82 -2.91 -8.36
N LEU A 162 15.48 -2.00 -7.46
CA LEU A 162 15.81 -0.59 -7.53
C LEU A 162 16.51 -0.22 -6.23
N THR A 163 17.83 0.00 -6.29
CA THR A 163 18.66 0.32 -5.13
C THR A 163 18.94 1.81 -5.09
N GLU A 164 18.71 2.44 -3.94
CA GLU A 164 18.98 3.86 -3.67
C GLU A 164 18.40 4.80 -4.73
N ARG A 165 17.15 4.55 -5.15
CA ARG A 165 16.43 5.35 -6.13
C ARG A 165 15.57 6.43 -5.48
N LEU A 166 15.39 7.54 -6.19
CA LEU A 166 14.39 8.53 -5.81
C LEU A 166 12.98 7.92 -5.91
N LYS A 167 12.07 8.37 -5.08
CA LYS A 167 10.68 7.87 -5.09
C LYS A 167 9.98 8.08 -6.44
N GLU A 168 10.37 9.12 -7.17
CA GLU A 168 9.88 9.40 -8.52
C GLU A 168 10.38 8.34 -9.52
N GLU A 169 11.65 7.94 -9.45
CA GLU A 169 12.20 6.87 -10.30
C GLU A 169 11.52 5.51 -10.00
N VAL A 170 11.17 5.25 -8.74
CA VAL A 170 10.38 4.07 -8.37
C VAL A 170 8.98 4.13 -8.96
N ALA A 171 8.34 5.31 -8.93
CA ALA A 171 7.03 5.50 -9.53
C ALA A 171 7.07 5.29 -11.04
N ASP A 172 8.09 5.79 -11.74
CA ASP A 172 8.29 5.60 -13.17
C ASP A 172 8.46 4.11 -13.50
N ALA A 173 9.29 3.38 -12.73
CA ALA A 173 9.46 1.94 -12.93
C ALA A 173 8.16 1.15 -12.72
N VAL A 174 7.35 1.52 -11.74
CA VAL A 174 6.01 0.93 -11.54
C VAL A 174 5.13 1.19 -12.76
N TRP A 175 5.14 2.43 -13.29
CA TRP A 175 4.34 2.78 -14.46
C TRP A 175 4.79 2.06 -15.73
N ASP A 176 6.09 1.86 -15.94
CA ASP A 176 6.62 1.10 -17.08
C ASP A 176 6.11 -0.36 -17.06
N LEU A 177 6.13 -1.00 -15.89
CA LEU A 177 5.60 -2.35 -15.71
C LEU A 177 4.08 -2.42 -15.92
N VAL A 178 3.34 -1.45 -15.39
CA VAL A 178 1.90 -1.35 -15.56
C VAL A 178 1.55 -1.11 -17.03
N ALA A 179 2.23 -0.18 -17.71
CA ALA A 179 1.98 0.14 -19.10
C ALA A 179 2.23 -1.07 -20.03
N ALA A 180 3.21 -1.92 -19.71
CA ALA A 180 3.47 -3.14 -20.45
C ALA A 180 2.34 -4.20 -20.32
N ARG A 181 1.51 -4.10 -19.28
CA ARG A 181 0.36 -5.00 -19.02
C ARG A 181 -0.96 -4.50 -19.59
N LEU A 182 -1.07 -3.20 -19.81
CA LEU A 182 -2.28 -2.63 -20.35
C LEU A 182 -2.42 -2.99 -21.85
N PRO A 183 -3.65 -3.25 -22.33
CA PRO A 183 -3.87 -3.44 -23.76
C PRO A 183 -3.44 -2.16 -24.50
N ARG A 184 -2.68 -2.35 -25.56
CA ARG A 184 -2.32 -1.21 -26.43
C ARG A 184 -3.61 -0.64 -27.03
N LEU A 185 -3.85 0.63 -26.75
CA LEU A 185 -4.92 1.34 -27.44
C LEU A 185 -4.64 1.32 -28.95
N PRO A 186 -5.65 1.07 -29.77
CA PRO A 186 -5.53 1.05 -31.23
C PRO A 186 -5.09 2.42 -31.78
#